data_557cbab2b02d23c8ed3de966bdc87f26
#
_entry.id   557cbab2b02d23c8ed3de966bdc87f26
#
_cell.length_a   1.000
_cell.length_b   1.000
_cell.length_c   1.000
_cell.angle_alpha   90.00
_cell.angle_beta   90.00
_cell.angle_gamma   90.00
#
_symmetry.space_group_name_H-M   'P 1'
#
loop_
_entity.id
_entity.type
_entity.pdbx_description
1 polymer ?
#
loop_
_entity_poly.entity_id
_entity_poly.type
_entity_poly.pdbx_seq_one_letter_code
_entity_poly.pdbx_strand_id
1 'polypeptide(L)'
;MRIVPLQPSITLTLAALTRLDTLSACTKYCLEALPELATRNLQIVHDSWTADTEEIRRTQPDLVIASVPYRIESLAAILQSGLPILTLAPHTLADIYKDIRLIAAIVSAQPEAESLITQMQSTIKSTRHRSAQRSQTPVVYCEEWGNPLIHSQSWVAELVEAAGGQYLGTPGAQTTPEAIAAANPDVLLFSWCGAGNRVPLERVITQRNWHHLKAVQNRHVYCIPDQHLNTPTHTLLEGLACIAAATHPNLHPPHPELIQLQKSKLNEVVEQSDPDPSPASASSAK
;
A
#
# COMPACT_ATOMS: atom_id res chain seq x y z
N MET A 1 -8.23 -21.10 -20.41
CA MET A 1 -8.48 -21.02 -18.95
C MET A 1 -9.14 -19.69 -18.64
N ARG A 2 -10.18 -19.67 -17.83
CA ARG A 2 -10.97 -18.50 -17.43
C ARG A 2 -10.68 -18.20 -15.96
N ILE A 3 -10.01 -17.09 -15.66
CA ILE A 3 -9.60 -16.73 -14.30
C ILE A 3 -10.41 -15.53 -13.79
N VAL A 4 -10.84 -15.60 -12.55
CA VAL A 4 -11.41 -14.47 -11.81
C VAL A 4 -10.45 -14.08 -10.70
N PRO A 5 -9.68 -12.99 -10.87
CA PRO A 5 -8.87 -12.39 -9.82
C PRO A 5 -9.76 -11.59 -8.88
N LEU A 6 -9.66 -11.82 -7.59
CA LEU A 6 -10.41 -11.07 -6.57
C LEU A 6 -9.58 -9.94 -5.94
N GLN A 7 -8.31 -9.74 -6.40
CA GLN A 7 -7.44 -8.67 -5.92
C GLN A 7 -6.60 -8.08 -7.06
N PRO A 8 -6.26 -6.77 -7.01
CA PRO A 8 -5.43 -6.10 -8.01
C PRO A 8 -4.06 -6.75 -8.23
N SER A 9 -3.44 -7.29 -7.18
CA SER A 9 -2.12 -7.93 -7.26
C SER A 9 -2.08 -9.06 -8.28
N ILE A 10 -3.15 -9.85 -8.37
CA ILE A 10 -3.27 -10.96 -9.30
C ILE A 10 -3.46 -10.43 -10.72
N THR A 11 -4.34 -9.45 -10.89
CA THR A 11 -4.59 -8.81 -12.18
C THR A 11 -3.33 -8.17 -12.77
N LEU A 12 -2.60 -7.42 -11.95
CA LEU A 12 -1.34 -6.78 -12.36
C LEU A 12 -0.24 -7.81 -12.64
N THR A 13 -0.20 -8.91 -11.90
CA THR A 13 0.69 -10.03 -12.21
C THR A 13 0.35 -10.65 -13.55
N LEU A 14 -0.93 -10.94 -13.84
CA LEU A 14 -1.36 -11.46 -15.14
C LEU A 14 -1.06 -10.48 -16.28
N ALA A 15 -1.18 -9.17 -16.04
CA ALA A 15 -0.78 -8.13 -17.01
C ALA A 15 0.71 -8.19 -17.31
N ALA A 16 1.55 -8.22 -16.28
CA ALA A 16 3.00 -8.30 -16.42
C ALA A 16 3.46 -9.61 -17.11
N LEU A 17 2.69 -10.68 -16.93
CA LEU A 17 2.90 -11.96 -17.63
C LEU A 17 2.29 -12.01 -19.03
N THR A 18 1.68 -10.92 -19.53
CA THR A 18 0.98 -10.85 -20.83
C THR A 18 -0.16 -11.88 -20.97
N ARG A 19 -0.92 -12.12 -19.88
CA ARG A 19 -2.00 -13.13 -19.79
C ARG A 19 -3.36 -12.55 -19.43
N LEU A 20 -3.61 -11.28 -19.75
CA LEU A 20 -4.93 -10.65 -19.53
C LEU A 20 -6.06 -11.28 -20.36
N ASP A 21 -5.75 -12.06 -21.38
CA ASP A 21 -6.70 -12.85 -22.16
C ASP A 21 -7.35 -13.98 -21.35
N THR A 22 -6.76 -14.37 -20.22
CA THR A 22 -7.31 -15.38 -19.30
C THR A 22 -8.42 -14.81 -18.40
N LEU A 23 -8.60 -13.50 -18.30
CA LEU A 23 -9.60 -12.91 -17.42
C LEU A 23 -11.02 -13.16 -17.91
N SER A 24 -11.89 -13.69 -17.04
CA SER A 24 -13.33 -13.79 -17.28
C SER A 24 -14.15 -12.73 -16.54
N ALA A 25 -13.61 -12.16 -15.48
CA ALA A 25 -14.14 -11.03 -14.72
C ALA A 25 -13.00 -10.33 -13.99
N CYS A 26 -13.30 -9.21 -13.35
CA CYS A 26 -12.37 -8.53 -12.43
C CYS A 26 -13.15 -7.75 -11.37
N THR A 27 -12.47 -7.24 -10.35
CA THR A 27 -13.08 -6.36 -9.35
C THR A 27 -12.99 -4.89 -9.78
N LYS A 28 -13.77 -4.00 -9.13
CA LYS A 28 -13.63 -2.54 -9.32
C LYS A 28 -12.20 -2.06 -9.02
N TYR A 29 -11.54 -2.65 -8.01
CA TYR A 29 -10.16 -2.29 -7.65
C TYR A 29 -9.14 -2.74 -8.70
N CYS A 30 -9.44 -3.82 -9.45
CA CYS A 30 -8.63 -4.22 -10.60
C CYS A 30 -8.72 -3.16 -11.73
N LEU A 31 -9.91 -2.60 -11.96
CA LEU A 31 -10.09 -1.52 -12.93
C LEU A 31 -9.38 -0.22 -12.50
N GLU A 32 -9.43 0.10 -11.21
CA GLU A 32 -8.71 1.27 -10.66
C GLU A 32 -7.19 1.11 -10.82
N ALA A 33 -6.66 -0.09 -10.56
CA ALA A 33 -5.23 -0.38 -10.70
C ALA A 33 -4.76 -0.54 -12.15
N LEU A 34 -5.63 -0.97 -13.05
CA LEU A 34 -5.35 -1.20 -14.46
C LEU A 34 -6.51 -0.70 -15.34
N PRO A 35 -6.61 0.62 -15.58
CA PRO A 35 -7.76 1.24 -16.29
C PRO A 35 -8.00 0.72 -17.70
N GLU A 36 -6.98 0.18 -18.38
CA GLU A 36 -7.11 -0.43 -19.72
C GLU A 36 -8.08 -1.63 -19.75
N LEU A 37 -8.36 -2.25 -18.61
CA LEU A 37 -9.36 -3.32 -18.54
C LEU A 37 -10.76 -2.86 -18.88
N ALA A 38 -11.08 -1.57 -18.77
CA ALA A 38 -12.38 -1.01 -19.12
C ALA A 38 -12.74 -1.26 -20.61
N THR A 39 -11.73 -1.43 -21.47
CA THR A 39 -11.93 -1.74 -22.90
C THR A 39 -12.26 -3.21 -23.18
N ARG A 40 -12.11 -4.10 -22.20
CA ARG A 40 -12.25 -5.55 -22.36
C ARG A 40 -13.65 -6.10 -22.11
N ASN A 41 -14.61 -5.24 -21.74
CA ASN A 41 -16.00 -5.64 -21.41
C ASN A 41 -16.09 -6.80 -20.41
N LEU A 42 -15.25 -6.76 -19.36
CA LEU A 42 -15.26 -7.78 -18.31
C LEU A 42 -16.41 -7.56 -17.35
N GLN A 43 -16.99 -8.64 -16.84
CA GLN A 43 -17.94 -8.55 -15.74
C GLN A 43 -17.23 -8.10 -14.47
N ILE A 44 -17.85 -7.16 -13.72
CA ILE A 44 -17.34 -6.71 -12.43
C ILE A 44 -17.94 -7.58 -11.33
N VAL A 45 -17.09 -8.11 -10.47
CA VAL A 45 -17.46 -8.91 -9.30
C VAL A 45 -16.92 -8.28 -8.02
N HIS A 46 -17.47 -8.67 -6.88
CA HIS A 46 -16.95 -8.28 -5.58
C HIS A 46 -15.56 -8.88 -5.32
N ASP A 47 -14.79 -8.20 -4.46
CA ASP A 47 -13.42 -8.61 -4.09
C ASP A 47 -13.40 -9.74 -3.04
N SER A 48 -12.20 -10.18 -2.64
CA SER A 48 -12.02 -11.26 -1.65
C SER A 48 -12.50 -10.90 -0.24
N TRP A 49 -12.83 -9.64 0.03
CA TRP A 49 -13.42 -9.20 1.30
C TRP A 49 -14.94 -9.35 1.32
N THR A 50 -15.60 -9.05 0.19
CA THR A 50 -17.06 -9.00 0.05
C THR A 50 -17.59 -9.96 -1.02
N ALA A 51 -16.87 -11.02 -1.36
CA ALA A 51 -17.17 -11.91 -2.49
C ALA A 51 -18.61 -12.45 -2.49
N ASP A 52 -19.25 -12.34 -3.64
CA ASP A 52 -20.53 -12.97 -3.96
C ASP A 52 -20.31 -14.16 -4.89
N THR A 53 -20.61 -15.36 -4.37
CA THR A 53 -20.38 -16.63 -5.10
C THR A 53 -21.23 -16.77 -6.35
N GLU A 54 -22.45 -16.20 -6.37
CA GLU A 54 -23.34 -16.26 -7.53
C GLU A 54 -22.87 -15.33 -8.66
N GLU A 55 -22.35 -14.15 -8.33
CA GLU A 55 -21.69 -13.27 -9.32
C GLU A 55 -20.51 -14.00 -9.97
N ILE A 56 -19.62 -14.59 -9.13
CA ILE A 56 -18.45 -15.33 -9.62
C ILE A 56 -18.88 -16.50 -10.49
N ARG A 57 -19.87 -17.29 -10.06
CA ARG A 57 -20.37 -18.45 -10.80
C ARG A 57 -20.89 -18.10 -12.20
N ARG A 58 -21.59 -16.95 -12.33
CA ARG A 58 -22.12 -16.47 -13.63
C ARG A 58 -21.00 -16.20 -14.64
N THR A 59 -19.79 -15.91 -14.20
CA THR A 59 -18.64 -15.72 -15.08
C THR A 59 -18.05 -17.05 -15.59
N GLN A 60 -18.51 -18.20 -15.08
CA GLN A 60 -18.05 -19.55 -15.42
C GLN A 60 -16.52 -19.67 -15.36
N PRO A 61 -15.89 -19.40 -14.21
CA PRO A 61 -14.44 -19.46 -14.09
C PRO A 61 -13.96 -20.92 -14.04
N ASP A 62 -12.79 -21.16 -14.63
CA ASP A 62 -12.03 -22.39 -14.37
C ASP A 62 -11.27 -22.29 -13.04
N LEU A 63 -10.94 -21.06 -12.62
CA LEU A 63 -10.21 -20.80 -11.38
C LEU A 63 -10.53 -19.39 -10.85
N VAL A 64 -10.81 -19.31 -9.55
CA VAL A 64 -10.84 -18.05 -8.78
C VAL A 64 -9.51 -17.91 -8.07
N ILE A 65 -8.89 -16.73 -8.11
CA ILE A 65 -7.64 -16.47 -7.37
C ILE A 65 -7.89 -15.31 -6.41
N ALA A 66 -7.69 -15.56 -5.11
CA ALA A 66 -7.75 -14.59 -4.04
C ALA A 66 -6.36 -14.31 -3.47
N SER A 67 -6.11 -13.11 -2.99
CA SER A 67 -4.91 -12.74 -2.24
C SER A 67 -5.28 -11.81 -1.08
N VAL A 68 -4.32 -11.51 -0.22
CA VAL A 68 -4.49 -10.55 0.89
C VAL A 68 -4.85 -9.15 0.37
N PRO A 69 -5.68 -8.36 1.13
CA PRO A 69 -6.48 -8.79 2.26
C PRO A 69 -7.73 -9.57 1.84
N TYR A 70 -8.19 -10.48 2.69
CA TYR A 70 -9.42 -11.25 2.46
C TYR A 70 -10.17 -11.51 3.78
N ARG A 71 -11.46 -11.83 3.67
CA ARG A 71 -12.25 -12.39 4.78
C ARG A 71 -12.32 -13.90 4.63
N ILE A 72 -12.07 -14.61 5.73
CA ILE A 72 -12.12 -16.08 5.75
C ILE A 72 -13.50 -16.58 5.38
N GLU A 73 -14.56 -15.91 5.83
CA GLU A 73 -15.95 -16.26 5.52
C GLU A 73 -16.24 -16.20 4.00
N SER A 74 -15.70 -15.16 3.32
CA SER A 74 -15.82 -15.02 1.87
C SER A 74 -15.13 -16.18 1.14
N LEU A 75 -13.90 -16.54 1.55
CA LEU A 75 -13.17 -17.67 0.96
C LEU A 75 -13.88 -19.00 1.23
N ALA A 76 -14.39 -19.19 2.45
CA ALA A 76 -15.16 -20.39 2.80
C ALA A 76 -16.43 -20.52 1.96
N ALA A 77 -17.15 -19.43 1.71
CA ALA A 77 -18.34 -19.43 0.86
C ALA A 77 -17.99 -19.82 -0.59
N ILE A 78 -16.89 -19.31 -1.15
CA ILE A 78 -16.41 -19.68 -2.50
C ILE A 78 -16.09 -21.18 -2.54
N LEU A 79 -15.36 -21.70 -1.56
CA LEU A 79 -15.01 -23.11 -1.48
C LEU A 79 -16.26 -24.00 -1.36
N GLN A 80 -17.21 -23.64 -0.49
CA GLN A 80 -18.47 -24.37 -0.30
C GLN A 80 -19.36 -24.36 -1.56
N SER A 81 -19.23 -23.33 -2.39
CA SER A 81 -19.96 -23.25 -3.66
C SER A 81 -19.45 -24.24 -4.73
N GLY A 82 -18.33 -24.93 -4.47
CA GLY A 82 -17.68 -25.85 -5.41
C GLY A 82 -16.87 -25.16 -6.51
N LEU A 83 -16.65 -23.85 -6.43
CA LEU A 83 -15.77 -23.15 -7.36
C LEU A 83 -14.30 -23.46 -7.04
N PRO A 84 -13.47 -23.79 -8.05
CA PRO A 84 -12.03 -23.94 -7.84
C PRO A 84 -11.42 -22.61 -7.36
N ILE A 85 -10.70 -22.65 -6.24
CA ILE A 85 -10.07 -21.44 -5.67
C ILE A 85 -8.61 -21.70 -5.32
N LEU A 86 -7.74 -20.73 -5.67
CA LEU A 86 -6.39 -20.59 -5.17
C LEU A 86 -6.34 -19.37 -4.26
N THR A 87 -5.83 -19.55 -3.05
CA THR A 87 -5.66 -18.45 -2.09
C THR A 87 -4.18 -18.21 -1.84
N LEU A 88 -3.73 -16.96 -2.03
CA LEU A 88 -2.36 -16.49 -1.82
C LEU A 88 -2.30 -15.63 -0.57
N ALA A 89 -1.28 -15.84 0.24
CA ALA A 89 -1.05 -15.10 1.48
C ALA A 89 0.44 -14.74 1.65
N PRO A 90 1.01 -13.91 0.77
CA PRO A 90 2.41 -13.53 0.88
C PRO A 90 2.64 -12.70 2.14
N HIS A 91 3.79 -12.89 2.78
CA HIS A 91 4.28 -12.08 3.90
C HIS A 91 5.56 -11.33 3.56
N THR A 92 6.40 -11.90 2.71
CA THR A 92 7.72 -11.39 2.35
C THR A 92 7.85 -11.17 0.84
N LEU A 93 8.88 -10.45 0.40
CA LEU A 93 9.21 -10.35 -1.03
C LEU A 93 9.47 -11.74 -1.64
N ALA A 94 10.07 -12.65 -0.88
CA ALA A 94 10.29 -14.02 -1.34
C ALA A 94 8.99 -14.79 -1.59
N ASP A 95 7.97 -14.55 -0.77
CA ASP A 95 6.64 -15.15 -0.98
C ASP A 95 5.95 -14.56 -2.21
N ILE A 96 6.08 -13.25 -2.43
CA ILE A 96 5.57 -12.59 -3.65
C ILE A 96 6.20 -13.20 -4.90
N TYR A 97 7.51 -13.49 -4.90
CA TYR A 97 8.16 -14.19 -6.03
C TYR A 97 7.61 -15.61 -6.24
N LYS A 98 7.31 -16.34 -5.14
CA LYS A 98 6.67 -17.66 -5.24
C LYS A 98 5.26 -17.56 -5.85
N ASP A 99 4.48 -16.56 -5.42
CA ASP A 99 3.14 -16.33 -5.94
C ASP A 99 3.15 -16.00 -7.43
N ILE A 100 4.08 -15.14 -7.89
CA ILE A 100 4.27 -14.84 -9.31
C ILE A 100 4.59 -16.13 -10.09
N ARG A 101 5.49 -16.98 -9.59
CA ARG A 101 5.82 -18.28 -10.22
C ARG A 101 4.63 -19.21 -10.26
N LEU A 102 3.84 -19.27 -9.19
CA LEU A 102 2.66 -20.12 -9.10
C LEU A 102 1.59 -19.68 -10.11
N ILE A 103 1.29 -18.38 -10.18
CA ILE A 103 0.37 -17.83 -11.18
C ILE A 103 0.89 -18.13 -12.60
N ALA A 104 2.17 -17.92 -12.85
CA ALA A 104 2.80 -18.17 -14.16
C ALA A 104 2.73 -19.64 -14.57
N ALA A 105 2.89 -20.59 -13.64
CA ALA A 105 2.76 -22.01 -13.91
C ALA A 105 1.33 -22.37 -14.35
N ILE A 106 0.32 -21.74 -13.74
CA ILE A 106 -1.09 -21.93 -14.07
C ILE A 106 -1.41 -21.43 -15.50
N VAL A 107 -0.82 -20.28 -15.90
CA VAL A 107 -1.12 -19.65 -17.20
C VAL A 107 -0.03 -19.89 -18.26
N SER A 108 0.89 -20.83 -18.03
CA SER A 108 2.00 -21.18 -18.95
C SER A 108 2.84 -19.96 -19.36
N ALA A 109 3.30 -19.18 -18.35
CA ALA A 109 4.09 -17.95 -18.52
C ALA A 109 5.36 -17.94 -17.65
N GLN A 110 6.00 -19.11 -17.48
CA GLN A 110 7.17 -19.23 -16.61
C GLN A 110 8.38 -18.38 -17.05
N PRO A 111 8.72 -18.27 -18.34
CA PRO A 111 9.82 -17.39 -18.78
C PRO A 111 9.57 -15.91 -18.44
N GLU A 112 8.34 -15.43 -18.62
CA GLU A 112 7.94 -14.05 -18.31
C GLU A 112 8.04 -13.78 -16.80
N ALA A 113 7.66 -14.77 -15.99
CA ALA A 113 7.77 -14.66 -14.52
C ALA A 113 9.23 -14.57 -14.05
N GLU A 114 10.13 -15.41 -14.58
CA GLU A 114 11.54 -15.36 -14.19
C GLU A 114 12.19 -14.05 -14.64
N SER A 115 11.81 -13.51 -15.80
CA SER A 115 12.25 -12.20 -16.26
C SER A 115 11.78 -11.09 -15.31
N LEU A 116 10.48 -11.10 -14.95
CA LEU A 116 9.88 -10.13 -14.01
C LEU A 116 10.56 -10.18 -12.64
N ILE A 117 10.73 -11.38 -12.09
CA ILE A 117 11.36 -11.57 -10.77
C ILE A 117 12.84 -11.12 -10.80
N THR A 118 13.56 -11.43 -11.88
CA THR A 118 14.95 -10.98 -12.06
C THR A 118 15.02 -9.46 -12.08
N GLN A 119 14.12 -8.79 -12.78
CA GLN A 119 14.02 -7.33 -12.79
C GLN A 119 13.74 -6.78 -11.38
N MET A 120 12.77 -7.34 -10.65
CA MET A 120 12.46 -6.93 -9.29
C MET A 120 13.68 -7.06 -8.38
N GLN A 121 14.34 -8.21 -8.38
CA GLN A 121 15.51 -8.47 -7.56
C GLN A 121 16.69 -7.55 -7.92
N SER A 122 16.92 -7.31 -9.21
CA SER A 122 17.97 -6.42 -9.70
C SER A 122 17.73 -4.97 -9.25
N THR A 123 16.48 -4.48 -9.33
CA THR A 123 16.12 -3.12 -8.91
C THR A 123 16.30 -2.97 -7.40
N ILE A 124 15.83 -3.92 -6.59
CA ILE A 124 16.00 -3.92 -5.13
C ILE A 124 17.49 -3.94 -4.75
N LYS A 125 18.28 -4.80 -5.41
CA LYS A 125 19.73 -4.88 -5.21
C LYS A 125 20.44 -3.57 -5.58
N SER A 126 20.08 -2.96 -6.69
CA SER A 126 20.63 -1.67 -7.14
C SER A 126 20.31 -0.54 -6.17
N THR A 127 19.07 -0.47 -5.68
CA THR A 127 18.66 0.50 -4.65
C THR A 127 19.45 0.30 -3.36
N ARG A 128 19.56 -0.93 -2.88
CA ARG A 128 20.36 -1.27 -1.69
C ARG A 128 21.83 -0.84 -1.84
N HIS A 129 22.43 -1.09 -3.00
CA HIS A 129 23.82 -0.70 -3.27
C HIS A 129 23.98 0.83 -3.26
N ARG A 130 23.06 1.57 -3.86
CA ARG A 130 23.08 3.04 -3.83
C ARG A 130 22.90 3.57 -2.42
N SER A 131 21.93 3.05 -1.68
CA SER A 131 21.66 3.42 -0.28
C SER A 131 22.79 3.03 0.69
N ALA A 132 23.67 2.10 0.31
CA ALA A 132 24.85 1.76 1.12
C ALA A 132 25.85 2.93 1.25
N GLN A 133 25.77 3.94 0.39
CA GLN A 133 26.60 5.17 0.45
C GLN A 133 26.11 6.18 1.51
N ARG A 134 25.04 5.84 2.23
CA ARG A 134 24.43 6.72 3.25
C ARG A 134 25.38 6.99 4.43
N SER A 135 25.28 8.16 5.00
CA SER A 135 25.98 8.55 6.26
C SER A 135 25.17 8.23 7.51
N GLN A 136 23.86 8.05 7.39
CA GLN A 136 22.92 7.79 8.49
C GLN A 136 21.91 6.71 8.08
N THR A 137 21.30 6.05 9.06
CA THR A 137 20.20 5.10 8.86
C THR A 137 18.95 5.68 9.51
N PRO A 138 18.09 6.41 8.76
CA PRO A 138 16.88 7.00 9.32
C PRO A 138 15.89 5.94 9.82
N VAL A 139 15.21 6.22 10.92
CA VAL A 139 14.09 5.42 11.43
C VAL A 139 12.84 5.81 10.66
N VAL A 140 12.21 4.84 10.00
CA VAL A 140 11.10 5.04 9.08
C VAL A 140 9.85 4.36 9.63
N TYR A 141 8.80 5.13 9.88
CA TYR A 141 7.47 4.63 10.17
C TYR A 141 6.64 4.52 8.89
N CYS A 142 6.07 3.35 8.63
CA CYS A 142 5.16 3.12 7.52
C CYS A 142 3.79 2.67 8.05
N GLU A 143 2.73 3.37 7.63
CA GLU A 143 1.36 3.12 8.07
C GLU A 143 0.47 2.69 6.91
N GLU A 144 -0.18 1.51 7.07
CA GLU A 144 -1.10 0.93 6.10
C GLU A 144 -2.56 1.28 6.38
N TRP A 145 -2.90 1.58 7.64
CA TRP A 145 -4.26 1.89 8.06
C TRP A 145 -4.26 2.85 9.26
N GLY A 146 -5.17 3.83 9.24
CA GLY A 146 -5.16 4.93 10.19
C GLY A 146 -6.08 4.80 11.41
N ASN A 147 -7.02 3.85 11.41
CA ASN A 147 -7.91 3.62 12.56
C ASN A 147 -8.49 2.18 12.55
N PRO A 148 -7.98 1.26 13.42
CA PRO A 148 -6.80 1.45 14.27
C PRO A 148 -5.53 1.71 13.46
N LEU A 149 -4.48 2.26 14.08
CA LEU A 149 -3.19 2.41 13.41
C LEU A 149 -2.59 1.01 13.19
N ILE A 150 -2.28 0.70 11.92
CA ILE A 150 -1.65 -0.57 11.54
C ILE A 150 -0.37 -0.26 10.78
N HIS A 151 0.73 -0.87 11.22
CA HIS A 151 2.00 -0.86 10.49
C HIS A 151 1.86 -1.54 9.14
N SER A 152 2.59 -1.06 8.14
CA SER A 152 2.68 -1.73 6.83
C SER A 152 3.27 -3.14 6.95
N GLN A 153 3.07 -3.96 5.92
CA GLN A 153 3.41 -5.38 5.88
C GLN A 153 4.92 -5.65 5.85
N SER A 154 5.31 -6.91 6.05
CA SER A 154 6.73 -7.32 6.12
C SER A 154 7.50 -7.04 4.83
N TRP A 155 6.89 -7.19 3.65
CA TRP A 155 7.55 -6.81 2.39
C TRP A 155 7.87 -5.31 2.32
N VAL A 156 7.06 -4.43 2.96
CA VAL A 156 7.35 -2.98 3.04
C VAL A 156 8.54 -2.74 3.97
N ALA A 157 8.65 -3.49 5.08
CA ALA A 157 9.82 -3.43 5.95
C ALA A 157 11.11 -3.82 5.18
N GLU A 158 11.06 -4.89 4.36
CA GLU A 158 12.17 -5.28 3.50
C GLU A 158 12.54 -4.20 2.46
N LEU A 159 11.55 -3.47 1.92
CA LEU A 159 11.78 -2.34 1.01
C LEU A 159 12.41 -1.15 1.73
N VAL A 160 11.98 -0.82 2.95
CA VAL A 160 12.61 0.22 3.80
C VAL A 160 14.08 -0.11 4.08
N GLU A 161 14.38 -1.36 4.41
CA GLU A 161 15.76 -1.80 4.62
C GLU A 161 16.59 -1.73 3.32
N ALA A 162 16.00 -2.12 2.18
CA ALA A 162 16.64 -1.99 0.89
C ALA A 162 16.90 -0.52 0.50
N ALA A 163 16.01 0.38 0.90
CA ALA A 163 16.18 1.82 0.75
C ALA A 163 17.18 2.43 1.76
N GLY A 164 17.74 1.64 2.69
CA GLY A 164 18.74 2.10 3.66
C GLY A 164 18.17 2.72 4.92
N GLY A 165 16.86 2.58 5.19
CA GLY A 165 16.20 2.95 6.43
C GLY A 165 16.16 1.81 7.44
N GLN A 166 15.75 2.13 8.65
CA GLN A 166 15.39 1.18 9.69
C GLN A 166 13.88 1.21 9.87
N TYR A 167 13.19 0.09 9.62
CA TYR A 167 11.75 0.00 9.79
C TYR A 167 11.37 0.09 11.28
N LEU A 168 10.37 0.92 11.60
CA LEU A 168 9.85 1.09 12.95
C LEU A 168 8.65 0.19 13.22
N GLY A 169 8.74 -0.61 14.28
CA GLY A 169 7.63 -1.43 14.79
C GLY A 169 7.60 -2.85 14.21
N THR A 170 6.48 -3.54 14.45
CA THR A 170 6.23 -4.90 13.96
C THR A 170 5.31 -4.85 12.76
N PRO A 171 5.75 -5.35 11.58
CA PRO A 171 4.93 -5.32 10.38
C PRO A 171 3.55 -5.95 10.57
N GLY A 172 2.50 -5.30 10.04
CA GLY A 172 1.10 -5.71 10.14
C GLY A 172 0.46 -5.61 11.52
N ALA A 173 1.23 -5.25 12.56
CA ALA A 173 0.69 -5.12 13.93
C ALA A 173 0.00 -3.77 14.14
N GLN A 174 -0.96 -3.75 15.08
CA GLN A 174 -1.54 -2.50 15.55
C GLN A 174 -0.57 -1.74 16.46
N THR A 175 -0.70 -0.42 16.45
CA THR A 175 0.08 0.49 17.29
C THR A 175 -0.79 1.66 17.77
N THR A 176 -0.21 2.59 18.53
CA THR A 176 -0.89 3.79 19.00
C THR A 176 -0.12 5.06 18.61
N PRO A 177 -0.80 6.21 18.52
CA PRO A 177 -0.14 7.49 18.26
C PRO A 177 0.97 7.80 19.25
N GLU A 178 0.78 7.45 20.53
CA GLU A 178 1.72 7.70 21.63
C GLU A 178 3.00 6.85 21.46
N ALA A 179 2.85 5.59 21.05
CA ALA A 179 4.00 4.71 20.80
C ALA A 179 4.87 5.23 19.66
N ILE A 180 4.25 5.71 18.57
CA ILE A 180 4.97 6.32 17.46
C ILE A 180 5.61 7.64 17.88
N ALA A 181 4.92 8.47 18.66
CA ALA A 181 5.46 9.73 19.17
C ALA A 181 6.67 9.48 20.09
N ALA A 182 6.61 8.48 20.97
CA ALA A 182 7.72 8.11 21.84
C ALA A 182 8.95 7.62 21.05
N ALA A 183 8.74 6.87 19.96
CA ALA A 183 9.81 6.41 19.07
C ALA A 183 10.42 7.54 18.24
N ASN A 184 9.69 8.63 18.00
CA ASN A 184 10.10 9.85 17.31
C ASN A 184 10.88 9.56 16.01
N PRO A 185 10.24 8.93 14.99
CA PRO A 185 10.90 8.54 13.74
C PRO A 185 11.42 9.73 12.93
N ASP A 186 12.38 9.45 12.07
CA ASP A 186 12.98 10.45 11.18
C ASP A 186 12.14 10.68 9.91
N VAL A 187 11.36 9.68 9.50
CA VAL A 187 10.48 9.72 8.31
C VAL A 187 9.13 9.08 8.64
N LEU A 188 8.05 9.73 8.21
CA LEU A 188 6.68 9.22 8.28
C LEU A 188 6.16 8.97 6.86
N LEU A 189 5.74 7.73 6.59
CA LEU A 189 5.16 7.29 5.32
C LEU A 189 3.74 6.78 5.57
N PHE A 190 2.78 7.33 4.84
CA PHE A 190 1.38 6.93 4.90
C PHE A 190 0.95 6.34 3.55
N SER A 191 0.42 5.12 3.58
CA SER A 191 -0.05 4.40 2.41
C SER A 191 -1.31 3.63 2.79
N TRP A 192 -2.42 4.38 3.02
CA TRP A 192 -3.65 3.77 3.52
C TRP A 192 -4.40 3.02 2.43
N CYS A 193 -4.75 1.78 2.72
CA CYS A 193 -5.52 0.93 1.81
C CYS A 193 -6.78 1.63 1.31
N GLY A 194 -6.95 1.72 -0.01
CA GLY A 194 -8.08 2.36 -0.67
C GLY A 194 -8.07 3.88 -0.68
N ALA A 195 -7.06 4.53 -0.09
CA ALA A 195 -6.96 5.99 -0.10
C ALA A 195 -6.24 6.55 -1.35
N GLY A 196 -5.54 5.71 -2.10
CA GLY A 196 -4.69 6.18 -3.19
C GLY A 196 -3.63 7.13 -2.66
N ASN A 197 -3.55 8.31 -3.26
CA ASN A 197 -2.64 9.38 -2.86
C ASN A 197 -3.31 10.47 -1.99
N ARG A 198 -4.47 10.17 -1.37
CA ARG A 198 -5.34 11.16 -0.72
C ARG A 198 -5.33 11.11 0.80
N VAL A 199 -4.27 10.55 1.42
CA VAL A 199 -4.14 10.59 2.87
C VAL A 199 -4.03 12.06 3.32
N PRO A 200 -4.93 12.52 4.23
CA PRO A 200 -4.94 13.92 4.67
C PRO A 200 -3.85 14.19 5.71
N LEU A 201 -2.59 14.33 5.24
CA LEU A 201 -1.39 14.39 6.08
C LEU A 201 -1.48 15.44 7.20
N GLU A 202 -1.94 16.66 6.87
CA GLU A 202 -2.08 17.77 7.84
C GLU A 202 -3.05 17.40 8.97
N ARG A 203 -4.20 16.81 8.58
CA ARG A 203 -5.21 16.37 9.55
C ARG A 203 -4.68 15.24 10.44
N VAL A 204 -3.96 14.29 9.87
CA VAL A 204 -3.35 13.18 10.62
C VAL A 204 -2.37 13.72 11.66
N ILE A 205 -1.47 14.62 11.28
CA ILE A 205 -0.49 15.24 12.18
C ILE A 205 -1.18 16.02 13.32
N THR A 206 -2.18 16.82 12.97
CA THR A 206 -2.92 17.63 13.96
C THR A 206 -3.73 16.78 14.93
N GLN A 207 -4.50 15.82 14.44
CA GLN A 207 -5.34 14.96 15.29
C GLN A 207 -4.54 14.09 16.26
N ARG A 208 -3.28 13.76 15.90
CA ARG A 208 -2.38 12.95 16.72
C ARG A 208 -1.41 13.77 17.57
N ASN A 209 -1.48 15.09 17.50
CA ASN A 209 -0.55 16.01 18.20
C ASN A 209 0.94 15.76 17.85
N TRP A 210 1.24 15.45 16.59
CA TRP A 210 2.57 15.05 16.12
C TRP A 210 3.45 16.19 15.61
N HIS A 211 3.05 17.45 15.82
CA HIS A 211 3.82 18.65 15.39
C HIS A 211 5.25 18.70 15.95
N HIS A 212 5.48 18.06 17.10
CA HIS A 212 6.78 18.02 17.78
C HIS A 212 7.73 16.93 17.24
N LEU A 213 7.26 16.01 16.41
CA LEU A 213 8.10 14.92 15.88
C LEU A 213 9.16 15.45 14.92
N LYS A 214 10.38 14.85 14.98
CA LYS A 214 11.49 15.19 14.06
C LYS A 214 11.06 15.13 12.59
N ALA A 215 10.35 14.10 12.20
CA ALA A 215 9.86 13.93 10.84
C ALA A 215 8.99 15.11 10.39
N VAL A 216 8.12 15.63 11.27
CA VAL A 216 7.23 16.75 10.96
C VAL A 216 8.01 18.07 10.89
N GLN A 217 8.88 18.33 11.86
CA GLN A 217 9.74 19.53 11.89
C GLN A 217 10.66 19.62 10.68
N ASN A 218 11.20 18.48 10.24
CA ASN A 218 12.06 18.37 9.06
C ASN A 218 11.29 18.17 7.75
N ARG A 219 9.95 18.10 7.79
CA ARG A 219 9.07 17.86 6.65
C ARG A 219 9.30 16.50 5.94
N HIS A 220 9.77 15.51 6.67
CA HIS A 220 9.90 14.15 6.18
C HIS A 220 8.60 13.36 6.41
N VAL A 221 7.49 13.91 5.95
CA VAL A 221 6.14 13.34 6.05
C VAL A 221 5.58 13.21 4.65
N TYR A 222 5.24 11.99 4.25
CA TYR A 222 4.85 11.69 2.88
C TYR A 222 3.64 10.76 2.79
N CYS A 223 2.86 10.91 1.71
CA CYS A 223 1.91 9.93 1.25
C CYS A 223 2.48 9.21 0.03
N ILE A 224 2.38 7.88 0.02
CA ILE A 224 2.69 7.01 -1.12
C ILE A 224 1.37 6.36 -1.53
N PRO A 225 0.99 6.34 -2.82
CA PRO A 225 -0.19 5.65 -3.29
C PRO A 225 -0.22 4.19 -2.80
N ASP A 226 -1.35 3.75 -2.27
CA ASP A 226 -1.47 2.42 -1.65
C ASP A 226 -1.20 1.27 -2.61
N GLN A 227 -1.49 1.45 -3.89
CA GLN A 227 -1.16 0.46 -4.92
C GLN A 227 0.34 0.13 -5.01
N HIS A 228 1.22 1.01 -4.52
CA HIS A 228 2.68 0.82 -4.57
C HIS A 228 3.23 0.12 -3.33
N LEU A 229 2.50 0.04 -2.23
CA LEU A 229 2.96 -0.64 -1.01
C LEU A 229 2.04 -1.77 -0.55
N ASN A 230 0.72 -1.68 -0.86
CA ASN A 230 -0.27 -2.64 -0.35
C ASN A 230 -0.73 -3.64 -1.42
N THR A 231 -0.13 -3.62 -2.61
CA THR A 231 -0.41 -4.55 -3.69
C THR A 231 0.81 -5.44 -3.92
N PRO A 232 0.83 -6.69 -3.38
CA PRO A 232 2.00 -7.55 -3.41
C PRO A 232 2.29 -8.11 -4.81
N THR A 233 2.91 -7.29 -5.66
CA THR A 233 3.36 -7.62 -7.02
C THR A 233 4.50 -6.68 -7.43
N HIS A 234 4.82 -6.60 -8.72
CA HIS A 234 5.91 -5.77 -9.24
C HIS A 234 5.75 -4.27 -9.03
N THR A 235 4.54 -3.76 -8.78
CA THR A 235 4.29 -2.35 -8.44
C THR A 235 4.99 -1.89 -7.16
N LEU A 236 5.43 -2.83 -6.32
CA LEU A 236 6.28 -2.55 -5.16
C LEU A 236 7.61 -1.89 -5.53
N LEU A 237 8.05 -1.94 -6.78
CA LEU A 237 9.25 -1.23 -7.26
C LEU A 237 9.05 0.29 -7.27
N GLU A 238 7.86 0.77 -7.61
CA GLU A 238 7.49 2.18 -7.50
C GLU A 238 7.46 2.61 -6.02
N GLY A 239 6.90 1.75 -5.16
CA GLY A 239 6.94 1.95 -3.70
C GLY A 239 8.37 2.04 -3.16
N LEU A 240 9.26 1.16 -3.62
CA LEU A 240 10.69 1.22 -3.25
C LEU A 240 11.34 2.53 -3.68
N ALA A 241 11.04 3.01 -4.90
CA ALA A 241 11.57 4.29 -5.39
C ALA A 241 11.07 5.47 -4.54
N CYS A 242 9.79 5.48 -4.16
CA CYS A 242 9.22 6.46 -3.25
C CYS A 242 9.88 6.41 -1.86
N ILE A 243 10.03 5.22 -1.27
CA ILE A 243 10.68 5.04 0.03
C ILE A 243 12.14 5.53 -0.02
N ALA A 244 12.88 5.16 -1.07
CA ALA A 244 14.28 5.55 -1.24
C ALA A 244 14.43 7.08 -1.38
N ALA A 245 13.56 7.73 -2.16
CA ALA A 245 13.54 9.18 -2.30
C ALA A 245 13.19 9.90 -0.99
N ALA A 246 12.24 9.36 -0.20
CA ALA A 246 11.86 9.91 1.09
C ALA A 246 12.96 9.74 2.16
N THR A 247 13.64 8.60 2.14
CA THR A 247 14.63 8.22 3.15
C THR A 247 15.99 8.84 2.90
N HIS A 248 16.42 8.90 1.64
CA HIS A 248 17.72 9.43 1.22
C HIS A 248 17.62 10.32 -0.04
N PRO A 249 17.01 11.52 0.05
CA PRO A 249 16.77 12.38 -1.11
C PRO A 249 18.06 12.83 -1.82
N ASN A 250 19.20 12.80 -1.14
CA ASN A 250 20.52 13.12 -1.74
C ASN A 250 21.09 11.95 -2.57
N LEU A 251 20.63 10.73 -2.38
CA LEU A 251 21.12 9.54 -3.06
C LEU A 251 20.15 9.07 -4.16
N HIS A 252 18.87 9.37 -4.01
CA HIS A 252 17.81 8.93 -4.90
C HIS A 252 17.06 10.11 -5.50
N PRO A 253 16.66 10.04 -6.77
CA PRO A 253 15.91 11.12 -7.41
C PRO A 253 14.51 11.25 -6.77
N PRO A 254 13.91 12.46 -6.79
CA PRO A 254 12.53 12.65 -6.40
C PRO A 254 11.60 11.76 -7.22
N HIS A 255 10.56 11.22 -6.58
CA HIS A 255 9.54 10.43 -7.26
C HIS A 255 8.26 11.27 -7.43
N PRO A 256 7.63 11.31 -8.64
CA PRO A 256 6.49 12.18 -8.90
C PRO A 256 5.25 11.83 -8.07
N GLU A 257 5.09 10.58 -7.67
CA GLU A 257 3.96 10.12 -6.87
C GLU A 257 4.23 10.16 -5.35
N LEU A 258 5.42 10.60 -4.92
CA LEU A 258 5.73 10.83 -3.50
C LEU A 258 5.21 12.20 -3.08
N ILE A 259 4.07 12.23 -2.39
CA ILE A 259 3.41 13.47 -1.98
C ILE A 259 3.91 13.88 -0.60
N GLN A 260 4.60 15.02 -0.54
CA GLN A 260 5.15 15.58 0.69
C GLN A 260 4.17 16.53 1.37
N LEU A 261 4.13 16.52 2.71
CA LEU A 261 3.42 17.50 3.53
C LEU A 261 3.89 18.93 3.23
N GLN A 262 2.96 19.83 2.83
CA GLN A 262 3.26 21.22 2.44
C GLN A 262 3.19 22.18 3.62
N LYS A 263 4.04 23.20 3.62
CA LYS A 263 4.18 24.18 4.71
C LYS A 263 2.97 25.11 4.88
N SER A 264 2.27 25.44 3.78
CA SER A 264 1.16 26.40 3.78
C SER A 264 -0.08 25.91 4.53
N LYS A 265 -0.30 24.62 4.53
CA LYS A 265 -1.51 24.01 5.12
C LYS A 265 -1.40 23.73 6.63
N LEU A 266 -0.19 23.63 7.17
CA LEU A 266 0.04 23.46 8.62
C LEU A 266 -0.28 24.74 9.42
N ASN A 267 -0.02 25.93 8.86
CA ASN A 267 -0.23 27.21 9.55
C ASN A 267 -1.72 27.62 9.56
N GLU A 268 -2.50 27.29 8.52
CA GLU A 268 -3.93 27.60 8.46
C GLU A 268 -4.77 26.82 9.50
N VAL A 269 -4.33 25.63 9.89
CA VAL A 269 -5.03 24.79 10.89
C VAL A 269 -4.73 25.26 12.32
N VAL A 270 -3.53 25.83 12.56
CA VAL A 270 -3.14 26.37 13.88
C VAL A 270 -3.85 27.69 14.15
N GLU A 271 -4.04 28.55 13.16
CA GLU A 271 -4.75 29.84 13.30
C GLU A 271 -6.26 29.68 13.51
N GLN A 272 -6.88 28.57 13.10
CA GLN A 272 -8.29 28.26 13.34
C GLN A 272 -8.60 27.62 14.69
N SER A 273 -7.58 27.33 15.49
CA SER A 273 -7.72 26.70 16.81
C SER A 273 -7.50 27.63 18.00
N ASP A 274 -7.39 28.95 17.79
CA ASP A 274 -7.37 29.90 18.90
C ASP A 274 -8.78 30.00 19.55
N PRO A 275 -8.89 29.84 20.87
CA PRO A 275 -10.18 29.91 21.55
C PRO A 275 -10.70 31.35 21.59
N ASP A 276 -11.98 31.48 21.23
CA ASP A 276 -12.84 32.65 21.35
C ASP A 276 -12.54 33.48 22.64
N PRO A 277 -12.33 34.78 22.53
CA PRO A 277 -12.14 35.60 23.74
C PRO A 277 -13.45 35.68 24.51
N SER A 278 -13.41 35.28 25.77
CA SER A 278 -14.50 35.39 26.74
C SER A 278 -15.25 36.71 26.67
N PRO A 279 -16.58 36.72 26.73
CA PRO A 279 -17.33 37.96 26.83
C PRO A 279 -17.11 38.61 28.18
N ALA A 280 -16.66 39.84 28.15
CA ALA A 280 -16.51 40.72 29.31
C ALA A 280 -17.82 40.86 30.06
N SER A 281 -17.74 40.68 31.38
CA SER A 281 -18.73 40.98 32.40
C SER A 281 -19.39 42.35 32.19
N ALA A 282 -20.71 42.39 31.91
CA ALA A 282 -21.53 43.58 32.10
C ALA A 282 -22.10 43.55 33.52
N SER A 283 -21.52 44.37 34.37
CA SER A 283 -21.99 44.69 35.72
C SER A 283 -23.29 45.50 35.67
N SER A 284 -24.22 45.09 36.49
CA SER A 284 -25.29 45.77 37.21
C SER A 284 -25.54 47.26 36.92
N ALA A 285 -26.83 47.65 36.69
CA ALA A 285 -27.49 48.67 37.47
C ALA A 285 -29.01 48.72 37.23
N LYS A 286 -29.72 48.63 38.34
CA LYS A 286 -31.13 48.93 38.68
C LYS A 286 -32.17 47.83 38.47
#